data_51614a6dc1f57a457cec7f5644996579
#
_entry.id   51614a6dc1f57a457cec7f5644996579
#
_cell.length_a   1.000
_cell.length_b   1.000
_cell.length_c   1.000
_cell.angle_alpha   90.00
_cell.angle_beta   90.00
_cell.angle_gamma   90.00
#
_symmetry.space_group_name_H-M   'P 1'
#
loop_
_entity.id
_entity.type
_entity.pdbx_description
1 polymer ?
#
loop_
_entity_poly.entity_id
_entity_poly.type
_entity_poly.pdbx_seq_one_letter_code
_entity_poly.pdbx_strand_id
1 'polypeptide(L)'
;FPNFHILQDNIRLFKKNHATMHFSQIAGSRGGDFAELRAYLVSKLMWNPEANVDSLMQHFLHGYYGEAAPHLYQYIKVMEGALIGSGQRLWIYDSPVSHKYGMLKPALMRRYNHLFDLAEKAVATEPDFLKRVQRARLPIQYSELEIARTETEKDLADINKKLDLFEERVKEFQVPTLNERSNSPIDYCKLYRERYMPQKENSLALGAKVTYITPPTGKYAALGKTALVDGLFGGATFVDSW
;
A
#
# COMPACT_ATOMS: atom_id res chain seq x y z
N PHE A 1 -3.97 -1.18 -5.99
CA PHE A 1 -4.32 -2.61 -5.85
C PHE A 1 -4.23 -3.32 -7.18
N PRO A 2 -3.75 -4.58 -7.21
CA PRO A 2 -3.50 -5.31 -8.44
C PRO A 2 -4.81 -5.88 -9.00
N ASN A 3 -5.41 -5.15 -9.93
CA ASN A 3 -6.59 -5.61 -10.66
C ASN A 3 -6.37 -5.57 -12.18
N PHE A 4 -5.12 -5.68 -12.63
CA PHE A 4 -4.78 -5.67 -14.06
C PHE A 4 -5.36 -6.87 -14.79
N HIS A 5 -5.45 -8.02 -14.14
CA HIS A 5 -5.97 -9.27 -14.70
C HIS A 5 -7.43 -9.19 -15.15
N ILE A 6 -8.24 -8.28 -14.60
CA ILE A 6 -9.66 -8.15 -14.98
C ILE A 6 -9.93 -7.02 -15.98
N LEU A 7 -8.94 -6.17 -16.29
CA LEU A 7 -9.17 -4.98 -17.13
C LEU A 7 -9.65 -5.34 -18.52
N GLN A 8 -9.02 -6.31 -19.17
CA GLN A 8 -9.37 -6.73 -20.52
C GLN A 8 -10.77 -7.34 -20.58
N ASP A 9 -11.09 -8.22 -19.64
CA ASP A 9 -12.39 -8.90 -19.62
C ASP A 9 -13.54 -7.91 -19.40
N ASN A 10 -13.32 -6.89 -18.56
CA ASN A 10 -14.29 -5.82 -18.37
C ASN A 10 -14.50 -5.02 -19.65
N ILE A 11 -13.45 -4.65 -20.36
CA ILE A 11 -13.56 -3.88 -21.61
C ILE A 11 -14.22 -4.73 -22.72
N ARG A 12 -13.88 -6.01 -22.82
CA ARG A 12 -14.55 -6.96 -23.71
C ARG A 12 -16.04 -7.10 -23.39
N LEU A 13 -16.39 -7.14 -22.09
CA LEU A 13 -17.77 -7.20 -21.65
C LEU A 13 -18.55 -5.95 -22.07
N PHE A 14 -17.97 -4.75 -21.92
CA PHE A 14 -18.57 -3.50 -22.38
C PHE A 14 -18.82 -3.52 -23.88
N LYS A 15 -17.81 -3.91 -24.67
CA LYS A 15 -17.94 -4.07 -26.13
C LYS A 15 -19.05 -5.07 -26.51
N LYS A 16 -19.08 -6.23 -25.85
CA LYS A 16 -20.10 -7.28 -26.08
C LYS A 16 -21.52 -6.77 -25.78
N ASN A 17 -21.67 -5.88 -24.79
CA ASN A 17 -22.96 -5.28 -24.44
C ASN A 17 -23.23 -3.94 -25.14
N HIS A 18 -22.57 -3.70 -26.28
CA HIS A 18 -22.80 -2.53 -27.14
C HIS A 18 -22.59 -1.17 -26.44
N ALA A 19 -21.71 -1.09 -25.43
CA ALA A 19 -21.31 0.18 -24.86
C ALA A 19 -20.53 0.97 -25.90
N THR A 20 -21.08 2.10 -26.35
CA THR A 20 -20.49 2.97 -27.37
C THR A 20 -19.62 4.08 -26.77
N MET A 21 -19.80 4.35 -25.49
CA MET A 21 -19.01 5.33 -24.73
C MET A 21 -18.57 4.72 -23.43
N HIS A 22 -17.33 5.00 -23.05
CA HIS A 22 -16.77 4.57 -21.77
C HIS A 22 -15.97 5.71 -21.14
N PHE A 23 -16.26 6.01 -19.89
CA PHE A 23 -15.46 6.88 -19.05
C PHE A 23 -14.79 6.03 -17.98
N SER A 24 -13.46 6.01 -17.98
CA SER A 24 -12.67 5.30 -16.97
C SER A 24 -12.11 6.30 -15.96
N GLN A 25 -12.63 6.29 -14.75
CA GLN A 25 -12.03 7.04 -13.66
C GLN A 25 -10.72 6.36 -13.26
N ILE A 26 -9.61 6.90 -13.76
CA ILE A 26 -8.27 6.43 -13.42
C ILE A 26 -7.72 7.42 -12.41
N ALA A 27 -7.53 6.96 -11.17
CA ALA A 27 -6.86 7.76 -10.17
C ALA A 27 -5.39 7.96 -10.60
N GLY A 28 -5.12 9.09 -11.23
CA GLY A 28 -3.81 9.48 -11.75
C GLY A 28 -2.94 10.19 -10.73
N SER A 29 -3.21 10.04 -9.42
CA SER A 29 -2.40 10.69 -8.40
C SER A 29 -0.98 10.13 -8.41
N ARG A 30 -0.03 11.04 -8.37
CA ARG A 30 1.41 10.74 -8.27
C ARG A 30 1.66 9.88 -7.03
N GLY A 31 2.32 8.73 -7.21
CA GLY A 31 2.53 7.75 -6.14
C GLY A 31 1.43 6.71 -5.98
N GLY A 32 0.36 6.77 -6.78
CA GLY A 32 -0.65 5.70 -6.84
C GLY A 32 -0.08 4.41 -7.41
N ASP A 33 -0.63 3.28 -6.98
CA ASP A 33 -0.18 1.94 -7.35
C ASP A 33 -0.19 1.70 -8.86
N PHE A 34 0.96 1.83 -9.50
CA PHE A 34 1.15 1.72 -10.95
C PHE A 34 0.13 2.53 -11.77
N ALA A 35 -0.18 3.76 -11.33
CA ALA A 35 -1.21 4.60 -11.95
C ALA A 35 -0.94 4.83 -13.45
N GLU A 36 0.33 5.06 -13.83
CA GLU A 36 0.73 5.27 -15.22
C GLU A 36 0.56 4.01 -16.08
N LEU A 37 0.92 2.83 -15.55
CA LEU A 37 0.69 1.55 -16.23
C LEU A 37 -0.80 1.30 -16.41
N ARG A 38 -1.61 1.57 -15.40
CA ARG A 38 -3.07 1.42 -15.47
C ARG A 38 -3.67 2.30 -16.58
N ALA A 39 -3.27 3.57 -16.61
CA ALA A 39 -3.72 4.50 -17.65
C ALA A 39 -3.33 4.02 -19.05
N TYR A 40 -2.09 3.56 -19.20
CA TYR A 40 -1.59 3.00 -20.47
C TYR A 40 -2.40 1.78 -20.90
N LEU A 41 -2.59 0.78 -20.03
CA LEU A 41 -3.31 -0.45 -20.35
C LEU A 41 -4.76 -0.18 -20.70
N VAL A 42 -5.47 0.63 -19.91
CA VAL A 42 -6.86 0.98 -20.17
C VAL A 42 -6.98 1.68 -21.52
N SER A 43 -6.13 2.67 -21.83
CA SER A 43 -6.14 3.37 -23.11
C SER A 43 -5.91 2.44 -24.30
N LYS A 44 -4.94 1.51 -24.20
CA LYS A 44 -4.65 0.54 -25.24
C LYS A 44 -5.79 -0.46 -25.45
N LEU A 45 -6.39 -0.94 -24.37
CA LEU A 45 -7.49 -1.90 -24.42
C LEU A 45 -8.79 -1.26 -24.89
N MET A 46 -9.05 0.01 -24.57
CA MET A 46 -10.18 0.76 -25.14
C MET A 46 -10.05 0.91 -26.65
N TRP A 47 -8.85 1.07 -27.18
CA TRP A 47 -8.59 1.11 -28.60
C TRP A 47 -8.67 -0.27 -29.26
N ASN A 48 -8.04 -1.26 -28.66
CA ASN A 48 -8.06 -2.65 -29.12
C ASN A 48 -8.27 -3.63 -27.96
N PRO A 49 -9.52 -4.04 -27.67
CA PRO A 49 -9.86 -4.98 -26.61
C PRO A 49 -9.19 -6.35 -26.72
N GLU A 50 -8.71 -6.71 -27.93
CA GLU A 50 -8.08 -8.01 -28.19
C GLU A 50 -6.55 -7.96 -28.11
N ALA A 51 -5.96 -6.82 -27.75
CA ALA A 51 -4.52 -6.70 -27.58
C ALA A 51 -4.02 -7.60 -26.43
N ASN A 52 -2.82 -8.14 -26.58
CA ASN A 52 -2.20 -8.96 -25.53
C ASN A 52 -1.77 -8.09 -24.35
N VAL A 53 -2.44 -8.24 -23.21
CA VAL A 53 -2.19 -7.42 -22.00
C VAL A 53 -0.78 -7.60 -21.44
N ASP A 54 -0.27 -8.85 -21.42
CA ASP A 54 1.07 -9.10 -20.90
C ASP A 54 2.14 -8.46 -21.77
N SER A 55 2.00 -8.50 -23.10
CA SER A 55 2.90 -7.81 -24.01
C SER A 55 2.84 -6.29 -23.84
N LEU A 56 1.66 -5.72 -23.67
CA LEU A 56 1.48 -4.29 -23.41
C LEU A 56 2.13 -3.90 -22.08
N MET A 57 1.91 -4.70 -21.03
CA MET A 57 2.49 -4.46 -19.70
C MET A 57 4.03 -4.50 -19.77
N GLN A 58 4.61 -5.54 -20.36
CA GLN A 58 6.05 -5.65 -20.51
C GLN A 58 6.63 -4.49 -21.33
N HIS A 59 6.00 -4.12 -22.42
CA HIS A 59 6.43 -2.98 -23.24
C HIS A 59 6.43 -1.68 -22.45
N PHE A 60 5.36 -1.41 -21.68
CA PHE A 60 5.31 -0.23 -20.81
C PHE A 60 6.41 -0.27 -19.73
N LEU A 61 6.53 -1.39 -19.03
CA LEU A 61 7.50 -1.51 -17.93
C LEU A 61 8.93 -1.30 -18.41
N HIS A 62 9.32 -1.87 -19.56
CA HIS A 62 10.65 -1.63 -20.14
C HIS A 62 10.87 -0.16 -20.52
N GLY A 63 9.91 0.48 -21.18
CA GLY A 63 10.03 1.88 -21.57
C GLY A 63 10.03 2.86 -20.39
N TYR A 64 9.33 2.51 -19.29
CA TYR A 64 9.14 3.42 -18.17
C TYR A 64 10.09 3.18 -16.99
N TYR A 65 10.54 1.93 -16.78
CA TYR A 65 11.38 1.51 -15.65
C TYR A 65 12.74 0.92 -16.08
N GLY A 66 13.03 0.83 -17.37
CA GLY A 66 14.31 0.29 -17.88
C GLY A 66 14.56 -1.15 -17.41
N GLU A 67 15.77 -1.43 -16.97
CA GLU A 67 16.21 -2.76 -16.51
C GLU A 67 15.51 -3.25 -15.22
N ALA A 68 14.78 -2.38 -14.52
CA ALA A 68 13.93 -2.78 -13.39
C ALA A 68 12.65 -3.53 -13.83
N ALA A 69 12.28 -3.45 -15.10
CA ALA A 69 11.03 -3.98 -15.65
C ALA A 69 10.74 -5.46 -15.31
N PRO A 70 11.68 -6.41 -15.45
CA PRO A 70 11.42 -7.82 -15.13
C PRO A 70 11.03 -8.04 -13.67
N HIS A 71 11.65 -7.32 -12.74
CA HIS A 71 11.39 -7.43 -11.31
C HIS A 71 10.02 -6.85 -10.94
N LEU A 72 9.66 -5.72 -11.52
CA LEU A 72 8.35 -5.09 -11.33
C LEU A 72 7.22 -5.90 -11.97
N TYR A 73 7.46 -6.50 -13.13
CA TYR A 73 6.51 -7.43 -13.74
C TYR A 73 6.26 -8.63 -12.84
N GLN A 74 7.34 -9.24 -12.31
CA GLN A 74 7.22 -10.35 -11.37
C GLN A 74 6.48 -9.94 -10.08
N TYR A 75 6.75 -8.73 -9.54
CA TYR A 75 6.01 -8.20 -8.40
C TYR A 75 4.51 -8.14 -8.69
N ILE A 76 4.09 -7.56 -9.81
CA ILE A 76 2.69 -7.47 -10.22
C ILE A 76 2.06 -8.86 -10.30
N LYS A 77 2.69 -9.79 -10.99
CA LYS A 77 2.15 -11.16 -11.18
C LYS A 77 2.07 -11.94 -9.88
N VAL A 78 3.04 -11.79 -8.98
CA VAL A 78 3.02 -12.43 -7.65
C VAL A 78 1.88 -11.87 -6.80
N MET A 79 1.67 -10.55 -6.82
CA MET A 79 0.60 -9.93 -6.04
C MET A 79 -0.79 -10.29 -6.59
N GLU A 80 -0.98 -10.28 -7.90
CA GLU A 80 -2.20 -10.76 -8.54
C GLU A 80 -2.50 -12.23 -8.17
N GLY A 81 -1.51 -13.11 -8.32
CA GLY A 81 -1.63 -14.51 -7.94
C GLY A 81 -1.95 -14.71 -6.47
N ALA A 82 -1.36 -13.90 -5.59
CA ALA A 82 -1.64 -13.93 -4.15
C ALA A 82 -3.07 -13.45 -3.81
N LEU A 83 -3.56 -12.42 -4.49
CA LEU A 83 -4.95 -11.97 -4.34
C LEU A 83 -5.93 -13.07 -4.76
N ILE A 84 -5.76 -13.61 -5.97
CA ILE A 84 -6.61 -14.69 -6.49
C ILE A 84 -6.55 -15.92 -5.57
N GLY A 85 -5.36 -16.34 -5.18
CA GLY A 85 -5.16 -17.51 -4.32
C GLY A 85 -5.67 -17.33 -2.89
N SER A 86 -5.84 -16.09 -2.41
CA SER A 86 -6.43 -15.81 -1.10
C SER A 86 -7.96 -15.96 -1.07
N GLY A 87 -8.62 -15.93 -2.22
CA GLY A 87 -10.08 -15.88 -2.34
C GLY A 87 -10.72 -14.60 -1.79
N GLN A 88 -9.91 -13.64 -1.35
CA GLN A 88 -10.40 -12.36 -0.82
C GLN A 88 -10.83 -11.44 -1.96
N ARG A 89 -11.90 -10.70 -1.74
CA ARG A 89 -12.36 -9.65 -2.66
C ARG A 89 -11.74 -8.32 -2.27
N LEU A 90 -11.43 -7.50 -3.26
CA LEU A 90 -11.05 -6.11 -3.06
C LEU A 90 -12.30 -5.24 -3.05
N TRP A 91 -12.54 -4.57 -1.93
CA TRP A 91 -13.61 -3.59 -1.81
C TRP A 91 -13.04 -2.17 -1.93
N ILE A 92 -13.86 -1.24 -2.39
CA ILE A 92 -13.46 0.15 -2.60
C ILE A 92 -13.00 0.86 -1.31
N TYR A 93 -13.45 0.39 -0.15
CA TYR A 93 -13.09 0.96 1.17
C TYR A 93 -12.11 0.09 1.95
N ASP A 94 -11.50 -0.92 1.31
CA ASP A 94 -10.48 -1.74 1.96
C ASP A 94 -9.22 -0.93 2.28
N SER A 95 -8.56 -1.36 3.34
CA SER A 95 -7.24 -0.89 3.73
C SER A 95 -6.22 -2.03 3.63
N PRO A 96 -4.92 -1.75 3.69
CA PRO A 96 -3.90 -2.80 3.76
C PRO A 96 -4.14 -3.81 4.89
N VAL A 97 -4.69 -3.35 6.02
CA VAL A 97 -5.01 -4.19 7.18
C VAL A 97 -6.02 -5.29 6.84
N SER A 98 -6.99 -5.02 5.96
CA SER A 98 -7.98 -6.01 5.52
C SER A 98 -7.35 -7.22 4.83
N HIS A 99 -6.15 -7.06 4.28
CA HIS A 99 -5.46 -8.06 3.47
C HIS A 99 -4.18 -8.61 4.12
N LYS A 100 -3.90 -8.27 5.39
CA LYS A 100 -2.66 -8.66 6.08
C LYS A 100 -2.48 -10.17 6.26
N TYR A 101 -3.55 -10.95 6.21
CA TYR A 101 -3.49 -12.41 6.24
C TYR A 101 -3.65 -13.07 4.86
N GLY A 102 -3.90 -12.28 3.82
CA GLY A 102 -4.03 -12.69 2.42
C GLY A 102 -2.82 -12.29 1.58
N MET A 103 -3.07 -11.43 0.60
CA MET A 103 -2.04 -10.97 -0.34
C MET A 103 -0.92 -10.14 0.30
N LEU A 104 -1.14 -9.59 1.50
CA LEU A 104 -0.15 -8.80 2.25
C LEU A 104 0.42 -9.55 3.48
N LYS A 105 0.31 -10.88 3.52
CA LYS A 105 0.89 -11.66 4.62
C LYS A 105 2.43 -11.50 4.68
N PRO A 106 3.04 -11.66 5.86
CA PRO A 106 4.47 -11.34 6.08
C PRO A 106 5.44 -11.98 5.06
N ALA A 107 5.22 -13.23 4.67
CA ALA A 107 6.07 -13.90 3.69
C ALA A 107 6.00 -13.25 2.30
N LEU A 108 4.82 -12.77 1.89
CA LEU A 108 4.63 -12.08 0.62
C LEU A 108 5.19 -10.65 0.70
N MET A 109 5.01 -9.94 1.80
CA MET A 109 5.59 -8.61 2.01
C MET A 109 7.12 -8.64 1.89
N ARG A 110 7.78 -9.65 2.50
CA ARG A 110 9.24 -9.85 2.30
C ARG A 110 9.60 -10.08 0.83
N ARG A 111 8.81 -10.88 0.11
CA ARG A 111 9.04 -11.13 -1.33
C ARG A 111 8.86 -9.88 -2.17
N TYR A 112 7.84 -9.07 -1.89
CA TYR A 112 7.60 -7.80 -2.59
C TYR A 112 8.76 -6.83 -2.38
N ASN A 113 9.20 -6.66 -1.14
CA ASN A 113 10.36 -5.82 -0.84
C ASN A 113 11.61 -6.31 -1.55
N HIS A 114 11.89 -7.61 -1.53
CA HIS A 114 13.03 -8.18 -2.25
C HIS A 114 12.98 -7.89 -3.76
N LEU A 115 11.80 -7.99 -4.38
CA LEU A 115 11.63 -7.65 -5.81
C LEU A 115 11.87 -6.17 -6.08
N PHE A 116 11.43 -5.27 -5.19
CA PHE A 116 11.76 -3.86 -5.28
C PHE A 116 13.25 -3.58 -5.05
N ASP A 117 13.91 -4.28 -4.12
CA ASP A 117 15.36 -4.16 -3.89
C ASP A 117 16.14 -4.55 -5.15
N LEU A 118 15.75 -5.63 -5.84
CA LEU A 118 16.32 -6.02 -7.11
C LEU A 118 16.05 -5.01 -8.22
N ALA A 119 14.84 -4.46 -8.28
CA ALA A 119 14.45 -3.43 -9.24
C ALA A 119 15.26 -2.13 -9.04
N GLU A 120 15.38 -1.65 -7.81
CA GLU A 120 16.19 -0.46 -7.48
C GLU A 120 17.67 -0.69 -7.81
N LYS A 121 18.21 -1.88 -7.52
CA LYS A 121 19.58 -2.27 -7.84
C LYS A 121 19.85 -2.30 -9.35
N ALA A 122 18.91 -2.81 -10.14
CA ALA A 122 19.04 -2.94 -11.58
C ALA A 122 19.19 -1.57 -12.28
N VAL A 123 18.66 -0.49 -11.70
CA VAL A 123 18.68 0.87 -12.23
C VAL A 123 19.42 1.87 -11.33
N ALA A 124 20.30 1.38 -10.46
CA ALA A 124 20.98 2.21 -9.46
C ALA A 124 21.81 3.37 -10.06
N THR A 125 22.32 3.20 -11.29
CA THR A 125 23.10 4.21 -12.02
C THR A 125 22.25 5.12 -12.92
N GLU A 126 20.94 4.89 -12.96
CA GLU A 126 20.00 5.61 -13.84
C GLU A 126 18.95 6.37 -12.98
N PRO A 127 19.28 7.62 -12.57
CA PRO A 127 18.51 8.33 -11.54
C PRO A 127 17.01 8.48 -11.87
N ASP A 128 16.66 8.65 -13.14
CA ASP A 128 15.25 8.81 -13.53
C ASP A 128 14.45 7.50 -13.39
N PHE A 129 15.04 6.38 -13.78
CA PHE A 129 14.41 5.07 -13.58
C PHE A 129 14.38 4.70 -12.11
N LEU A 130 15.46 4.94 -11.37
CA LEU A 130 15.50 4.70 -9.92
C LEU A 130 14.39 5.46 -9.18
N LYS A 131 14.21 6.74 -9.47
CA LYS A 131 13.12 7.54 -8.89
C LYS A 131 11.74 6.98 -9.19
N ARG A 132 11.51 6.50 -10.42
CA ARG A 132 10.24 5.88 -10.79
C ARG A 132 9.99 4.58 -10.02
N VAL A 133 11.01 3.74 -9.87
CA VAL A 133 10.94 2.48 -9.09
C VAL A 133 10.64 2.78 -7.63
N GLN A 134 11.37 3.71 -7.01
CA GLN A 134 11.17 4.13 -5.62
C GLN A 134 9.77 4.69 -5.39
N ARG A 135 9.25 5.46 -6.35
CA ARG A 135 7.87 5.96 -6.29
C ARG A 135 6.85 4.83 -6.41
N ALA A 136 7.09 3.85 -7.27
CA ALA A 136 6.22 2.67 -7.39
C ALA A 136 6.21 1.79 -6.12
N ARG A 137 7.23 1.89 -5.27
CA ARG A 137 7.32 1.19 -3.98
C ARG A 137 6.47 1.81 -2.87
N LEU A 138 6.06 3.08 -2.98
CA LEU A 138 5.33 3.80 -1.93
C LEU A 138 4.09 3.05 -1.40
N PRO A 139 3.25 2.41 -2.24
CA PRO A 139 2.09 1.65 -1.74
C PRO A 139 2.47 0.48 -0.82
N ILE A 140 3.61 -0.18 -1.06
CA ILE A 140 4.11 -1.25 -0.19
C ILE A 140 4.61 -0.67 1.12
N GLN A 141 5.36 0.44 1.10
CA GLN A 141 5.83 1.12 2.30
C GLN A 141 4.66 1.61 3.17
N TYR A 142 3.64 2.21 2.55
CA TYR A 142 2.40 2.56 3.24
C TYR A 142 1.70 1.35 3.84
N SER A 143 1.63 0.23 3.10
CA SER A 143 1.01 -1.01 3.59
C SER A 143 1.75 -1.60 4.80
N GLU A 144 3.09 -1.53 4.82
CA GLU A 144 3.89 -1.94 5.98
C GLU A 144 3.56 -1.12 7.23
N LEU A 145 3.47 0.20 7.10
CA LEU A 145 3.11 1.09 8.20
C LEU A 145 1.70 0.80 8.72
N GLU A 146 0.72 0.66 7.81
CA GLU A 146 -0.66 0.36 8.17
C GLU A 146 -0.81 -0.99 8.89
N ILE A 147 -0.08 -2.01 8.47
CA ILE A 147 -0.07 -3.31 9.13
C ILE A 147 0.63 -3.21 10.48
N ALA A 148 1.81 -2.57 10.53
CA ALA A 148 2.61 -2.46 11.76
C ALA A 148 1.85 -1.77 12.90
N ARG A 149 1.00 -0.77 12.60
CA ARG A 149 0.20 -0.11 13.65
C ARG A 149 -0.80 -1.05 14.34
N THR A 150 -1.15 -2.17 13.70
CA THR A 150 -2.11 -3.16 14.23
C THR A 150 -1.44 -4.34 14.93
N GLU A 151 -0.13 -4.43 14.93
CA GLU A 151 0.59 -5.52 15.57
C GLU A 151 0.70 -5.28 17.09
N THR A 152 0.64 -6.37 17.86
CA THR A 152 0.73 -6.34 19.32
C THR A 152 2.15 -6.06 19.79
N GLU A 153 3.12 -6.72 19.13
CA GLU A 153 4.54 -6.50 19.36
C GLU A 153 5.11 -5.64 18.25
N LYS A 154 5.68 -4.49 18.60
CA LYS A 154 6.17 -3.50 17.65
C LYS A 154 7.67 -3.25 17.85
N ASP A 155 8.42 -3.42 16.77
CA ASP A 155 9.76 -2.85 16.68
C ASP A 155 9.64 -1.34 16.34
N LEU A 156 9.62 -0.53 17.38
CA LEU A 156 9.44 0.93 17.24
C LEU A 156 10.60 1.59 16.49
N ALA A 157 11.81 1.04 16.58
CA ALA A 157 12.96 1.57 15.87
C ALA A 157 12.84 1.31 14.36
N ASP A 158 12.43 0.10 13.97
CA ASP A 158 12.18 -0.25 12.57
C ASP A 158 10.99 0.55 11.99
N ILE A 159 9.90 0.66 12.75
CA ILE A 159 8.73 1.46 12.34
C ILE A 159 9.12 2.93 12.12
N ASN A 160 9.88 3.52 13.03
CA ASN A 160 10.30 4.92 12.89
C ASN A 160 11.17 5.12 11.66
N LYS A 161 12.12 4.23 11.40
CA LYS A 161 12.97 4.26 10.20
C LYS A 161 12.15 4.15 8.92
N LYS A 162 11.14 3.26 8.87
CA LYS A 162 10.24 3.13 7.73
C LYS A 162 9.37 4.37 7.53
N LEU A 163 8.90 4.95 8.62
CA LEU A 163 8.08 6.16 8.58
C LEU A 163 8.89 7.38 8.09
N ASP A 164 10.13 7.52 8.55
CA ASP A 164 11.03 8.58 8.10
C ASP A 164 11.34 8.45 6.60
N LEU A 165 11.65 7.23 6.14
CA LEU A 165 11.89 6.97 4.72
C LEU A 165 10.64 7.24 3.87
N PHE A 166 9.46 6.84 4.34
CA PHE A 166 8.21 7.10 3.64
C PHE A 166 7.93 8.60 3.54
N GLU A 167 8.11 9.34 4.65
CA GLU A 167 7.94 10.80 4.68
C GLU A 167 8.91 11.52 3.74
N GLU A 168 10.18 11.12 3.74
CA GLU A 168 11.20 11.65 2.81
C GLU A 168 10.77 11.45 1.36
N ARG A 169 10.38 10.24 0.99
CA ARG A 169 9.99 9.90 -0.37
C ARG A 169 8.71 10.59 -0.82
N VAL A 170 7.69 10.70 0.02
CA VAL A 170 6.47 11.43 -0.37
C VAL A 170 6.72 12.93 -0.57
N LYS A 171 7.67 13.52 0.16
CA LYS A 171 8.14 14.89 -0.05
C LYS A 171 8.92 15.01 -1.36
N GLU A 172 9.92 14.15 -1.58
CA GLU A 172 10.75 14.14 -2.79
C GLU A 172 9.90 14.01 -4.06
N PHE A 173 8.96 13.05 -4.04
CA PHE A 173 8.11 12.79 -5.20
C PHE A 173 6.88 13.68 -5.28
N GLN A 174 6.72 14.61 -4.34
CA GLN A 174 5.59 15.55 -4.29
C GLN A 174 4.25 14.81 -4.41
N VAL A 175 4.06 13.75 -3.60
CA VAL A 175 2.82 13.00 -3.58
C VAL A 175 1.72 13.87 -2.96
N PRO A 176 0.65 14.21 -3.71
CA PRO A 176 -0.30 15.21 -3.23
C PRO A 176 -1.25 14.67 -2.17
N THR A 177 -1.67 13.43 -2.32
CA THR A 177 -2.71 12.82 -1.46
C THR A 177 -2.50 11.32 -1.32
N LEU A 178 -2.92 10.75 -0.19
CA LEU A 178 -2.95 9.29 0.05
C LEU A 178 -4.17 8.61 -0.60
N ASN A 179 -5.25 9.34 -0.73
CA ASN A 179 -6.52 8.84 -1.25
C ASN A 179 -7.37 9.95 -1.87
N GLU A 180 -8.53 9.59 -2.39
CA GLU A 180 -9.49 10.52 -3.01
C GLU A 180 -10.05 11.58 -2.03
N ARG A 181 -9.95 11.36 -0.72
CA ARG A 181 -10.41 12.31 0.31
C ARG A 181 -9.38 13.38 0.63
N SER A 182 -8.35 13.53 -0.20
CA SER A 182 -7.31 14.55 -0.06
C SER A 182 -6.50 14.50 1.24
N ASN A 183 -6.38 13.32 1.86
CA ASN A 183 -5.52 13.15 3.03
C ASN A 183 -4.05 13.38 2.65
N SER A 184 -3.41 14.32 3.32
CA SER A 184 -2.00 14.62 3.11
C SER A 184 -1.11 13.46 3.60
N PRO A 185 -0.14 12.98 2.78
CA PRO A 185 0.85 12.00 3.25
C PRO A 185 1.69 12.51 4.43
N ILE A 186 1.95 13.82 4.49
CA ILE A 186 2.71 14.45 5.57
C ILE A 186 1.91 14.46 6.87
N ASP A 187 0.63 14.84 6.79
CA ASP A 187 -0.26 14.79 7.96
C ASP A 187 -0.45 13.36 8.45
N TYR A 188 -0.49 12.38 7.54
CA TYR A 188 -0.49 10.96 7.90
C TYR A 188 0.74 10.60 8.72
N CYS A 189 1.94 10.96 8.29
CA CYS A 189 3.17 10.69 9.04
C CYS A 189 3.18 11.35 10.42
N LYS A 190 2.72 12.60 10.50
CA LYS A 190 2.57 13.32 11.77
C LYS A 190 1.60 12.60 12.71
N LEU A 191 0.39 12.30 12.22
CA LEU A 191 -0.63 11.59 12.99
C LEU A 191 -0.19 10.18 13.39
N TYR A 192 0.58 9.50 12.53
CA TYR A 192 1.12 8.19 12.85
C TYR A 192 2.07 8.26 14.07
N ARG A 193 2.98 9.24 14.12
CA ARG A 193 3.85 9.45 15.26
C ARG A 193 3.06 9.79 16.53
N GLU A 194 2.10 10.68 16.42
CA GLU A 194 1.26 11.10 17.55
C GLU A 194 0.42 9.95 18.13
N ARG A 195 -0.12 9.08 17.27
CA ARG A 195 -1.09 8.06 17.71
C ARG A 195 -0.48 6.70 17.99
N TYR A 196 0.55 6.30 17.25
CA TYR A 196 1.05 4.92 17.25
C TYR A 196 2.50 4.79 17.72
N MET A 197 3.19 5.91 17.96
CA MET A 197 4.53 5.93 18.57
C MET A 197 4.42 6.40 20.01
N PRO A 198 5.03 5.71 21.00
CA PRO A 198 4.94 6.07 22.41
C PRO A 198 5.42 7.48 22.68
N GLN A 199 4.63 8.26 23.40
CA GLN A 199 4.93 9.63 23.84
C GLN A 199 5.44 9.58 25.29
N LYS A 200 6.72 9.28 25.46
CA LYS A 200 7.33 9.08 26.79
C LYS A 200 7.14 10.27 27.76
N GLU A 201 7.14 11.47 27.22
CA GLU A 201 7.15 12.69 28.03
C GLU A 201 5.79 13.03 28.65
N ASN A 202 4.68 12.48 28.14
CA ASN A 202 3.33 12.88 28.52
C ASN A 202 2.48 11.77 29.16
N SER A 203 3.02 10.55 29.31
CA SER A 203 2.26 9.44 29.91
C SER A 203 2.81 9.05 31.27
N LEU A 204 2.13 9.48 32.35
CA LEU A 204 2.44 9.07 33.71
C LEU A 204 2.26 7.57 33.98
N ALA A 205 1.50 6.89 33.11
CA ALA A 205 1.21 5.46 33.19
C ALA A 205 2.17 4.59 32.38
N LEU A 206 3.10 5.18 31.62
CA LEU A 206 4.00 4.44 30.74
C LEU A 206 4.75 3.33 31.50
N GLY A 207 4.54 2.08 31.07
CA GLY A 207 5.18 0.91 31.69
C GLY A 207 4.64 0.50 33.05
N ALA A 208 3.55 1.10 33.53
CA ALA A 208 2.92 0.71 34.79
C ALA A 208 2.33 -0.72 34.72
N LYS A 209 2.23 -1.38 35.88
CA LYS A 209 1.62 -2.70 35.96
C LYS A 209 0.10 -2.58 35.88
N VAL A 210 -0.51 -3.21 34.86
CA VAL A 210 -1.97 -3.25 34.71
C VAL A 210 -2.53 -4.59 35.20
N THR A 211 -3.59 -4.53 35.99
CA THR A 211 -4.38 -5.71 36.41
C THR A 211 -5.84 -5.47 36.04
N TYR A 212 -6.37 -6.30 35.16
CA TYR A 212 -7.80 -6.26 34.82
C TYR A 212 -8.61 -7.01 35.90
N ILE A 213 -9.59 -6.36 36.51
CA ILE A 213 -10.59 -7.00 37.36
C ILE A 213 -11.54 -7.80 36.46
N THR A 214 -11.98 -7.19 35.35
CA THR A 214 -12.76 -7.84 34.30
C THR A 214 -12.01 -7.67 33.00
N PRO A 215 -11.47 -8.76 32.37
CA PRO A 215 -10.75 -8.64 31.10
C PRO A 215 -11.67 -8.10 29.98
N PRO A 216 -11.19 -7.20 29.14
CA PRO A 216 -11.92 -6.75 27.98
C PRO A 216 -12.11 -7.91 26.98
N THR A 217 -13.26 -7.96 26.31
CA THR A 217 -13.62 -9.05 25.36
C THR A 217 -14.01 -8.51 23.99
N GLY A 218 -13.99 -9.40 22.99
CA GLY A 218 -14.39 -9.08 21.61
C GLY A 218 -13.51 -7.99 20.98
N LYS A 219 -14.12 -7.06 20.27
CA LYS A 219 -13.43 -5.95 19.59
C LYS A 219 -12.75 -4.96 20.55
N TYR A 220 -13.06 -5.04 21.82
CA TYR A 220 -12.44 -4.21 22.87
C TYR A 220 -11.34 -4.95 23.63
N ALA A 221 -11.06 -6.20 23.28
CA ALA A 221 -9.87 -6.88 23.75
C ALA A 221 -8.64 -6.08 23.28
N ALA A 222 -8.14 -5.23 24.17
CA ALA A 222 -7.00 -4.37 23.88
C ALA A 222 -5.84 -5.18 23.31
N LEU A 223 -4.94 -4.53 22.61
CA LEU A 223 -3.72 -5.09 22.03
C LEU A 223 -2.75 -5.60 23.13
N GLY A 224 -3.23 -6.49 24.01
CA GLY A 224 -2.51 -7.05 25.14
C GLY A 224 -2.65 -6.24 26.44
N LYS A 225 -2.04 -6.78 27.50
CA LYS A 225 -2.13 -6.19 28.86
C LYS A 225 -1.45 -4.81 29.01
N THR A 226 -0.61 -4.46 28.06
CA THR A 226 0.18 -3.22 28.08
C THR A 226 -0.48 -2.07 27.33
N ALA A 227 -1.57 -2.28 26.62
CA ALA A 227 -2.20 -1.27 25.77
C ALA A 227 -2.66 0.01 26.50
N LEU A 228 -2.92 -0.08 27.82
CA LEU A 228 -3.27 1.10 28.63
C LEU A 228 -2.05 1.89 29.12
N VAL A 229 -0.85 1.34 28.96
CA VAL A 229 0.39 1.88 29.54
C VAL A 229 1.55 1.86 28.56
N ASP A 230 1.26 1.77 27.26
CA ASP A 230 2.25 1.73 26.18
C ASP A 230 2.69 3.11 25.70
N GLY A 231 2.06 4.17 26.23
CA GLY A 231 2.36 5.56 25.87
C GLY A 231 1.70 6.01 24.57
N LEU A 232 0.80 5.22 23.99
CA LEU A 232 0.02 5.60 22.83
C LEU A 232 -1.22 6.41 23.24
N PHE A 233 -1.61 7.34 22.39
CA PHE A 233 -2.83 8.13 22.59
C PHE A 233 -3.91 7.65 21.61
N GLY A 234 -5.15 7.62 22.10
CA GLY A 234 -6.32 7.39 21.24
C GLY A 234 -6.48 8.48 20.19
N GLY A 235 -7.18 8.16 19.11
CA GLY A 235 -7.49 9.12 18.05
C GLY A 235 -8.54 10.14 18.46
N ALA A 236 -8.75 11.14 17.60
CA ALA A 236 -9.74 12.20 17.82
C ALA A 236 -11.19 11.72 17.73
N THR A 237 -11.43 10.55 17.14
CA THR A 237 -12.76 9.96 17.00
C THR A 237 -12.85 8.65 17.78
N PHE A 238 -14.06 8.28 18.22
CA PHE A 238 -14.30 7.05 18.96
C PHE A 238 -13.82 5.78 18.21
N VAL A 239 -13.92 5.77 16.90
CA VAL A 239 -13.46 4.63 16.07
C VAL A 239 -11.94 4.54 15.92
N ASP A 240 -11.22 5.62 16.19
CA ASP A 240 -9.76 5.70 16.09
C ASP A 240 -9.09 5.49 17.46
N SER A 241 -9.86 5.28 18.51
CA SER A 241 -9.38 5.28 19.91
C SER A 241 -9.02 3.88 20.42
N TRP A 242 -9.18 2.84 19.60
CA TRP A 242 -9.04 1.45 20.04
C TRP A 242 -8.29 0.58 19.04
#